data_890082f5e4c1e70da68d94c7f38bae00
#
_entry.id   890082f5e4c1e70da68d94c7f38bae00
#
_cell.length_a   1.000
_cell.length_b   1.000
_cell.length_c   1.000
_cell.angle_alpha   90.00
_cell.angle_beta   90.00
_cell.angle_gamma   90.00
#
_symmetry.space_group_name_H-M   'P 1'
#
loop_
_entity.id
_entity.type
_entity.pdbx_description
1 polymer ?
#
loop_
_entity_poly.entity_id
_entity_poly.type
_entity_poly.pdbx_seq_one_letter_code
_entity_poly.pdbx_strand_id
1 'polypeptide(L)'
;MGRGALINISRKHKLNVGSSTESELVSIADVLGVMMWSKYFMEAQGYTIENNVLYQDNKSTILLAKNGRMSAGKASRHIKNRFFLITDKIAQDELTVQHRGTELMWADGNTKPLQGNGFRLFRSVLMGIQPDYDDDVERRDTHCRRANIRW
;
A
#
# COMPACT_ATOMS: atom_id res chain seq x y z
N MET A 1 3.36 -18.58 -7.59
CA MET A 1 2.32 -17.56 -7.81
C MET A 1 2.73 -16.66 -8.96
N GLY A 2 1.75 -16.00 -9.63
CA GLY A 2 2.04 -14.99 -10.63
C GLY A 2 2.75 -13.77 -10.04
N ARG A 3 3.33 -12.94 -10.90
CA ARG A 3 4.06 -11.73 -10.50
C ARG A 3 3.17 -10.47 -10.48
N GLY A 4 1.91 -10.57 -10.90
CA GLY A 4 0.98 -9.47 -10.99
C GLY A 4 0.18 -9.21 -9.72
N ALA A 5 -0.67 -8.17 -9.75
CA ALA A 5 -1.54 -7.84 -8.65
C ALA A 5 -2.62 -8.91 -8.47
N LEU A 6 -2.75 -9.45 -7.25
CA LEU A 6 -3.82 -10.37 -6.91
C LEU A 6 -5.17 -9.65 -6.81
N ILE A 7 -5.17 -8.47 -6.22
CA ILE A 7 -6.35 -7.63 -6.02
C ILE A 7 -5.97 -6.18 -6.33
N ASN A 8 -6.82 -5.50 -7.08
CA ASN A 8 -6.69 -4.08 -7.38
C ASN A 8 -8.00 -3.38 -7.04
N ILE A 9 -7.95 -2.39 -6.15
CA ILE A 9 -9.15 -1.70 -5.64
C ILE A 9 -8.97 -0.19 -5.78
N SER A 10 -9.95 0.46 -6.42
CA SER A 10 -10.10 1.91 -6.42
C SER A 10 -11.51 2.26 -5.95
N ARG A 11 -11.63 3.02 -4.87
CA ARG A 11 -12.91 3.39 -4.27
C ARG A 11 -12.92 4.86 -3.86
N LYS A 12 -14.07 5.50 -4.03
CA LYS A 12 -14.31 6.83 -3.46
C LYS A 12 -14.58 6.70 -1.96
N HIS A 13 -13.95 7.58 -1.17
CA HIS A 13 -14.25 7.66 0.27
C HIS A 13 -15.71 8.04 0.51
N LYS A 14 -16.35 7.35 1.45
CA LYS A 14 -17.71 7.63 1.90
C LYS A 14 -17.76 8.55 3.12
N LEU A 15 -16.62 8.76 3.78
CA LEU A 15 -16.50 9.56 5.00
C LEU A 15 -15.93 10.94 4.67
N ASN A 16 -16.53 11.97 5.27
CA ASN A 16 -15.92 13.29 5.31
C ASN A 16 -14.81 13.26 6.38
N VAL A 17 -13.59 13.49 5.96
CA VAL A 17 -12.41 13.51 6.83
C VAL A 17 -11.84 14.91 6.91
N GLY A 18 -11.31 15.28 8.07
CA GLY A 18 -10.83 16.63 8.34
C GLY A 18 -9.42 16.92 7.81
N SER A 19 -8.66 15.88 7.40
CA SER A 19 -7.30 16.03 6.90
C SER A 19 -6.94 14.91 5.90
N SER A 20 -5.91 15.17 5.08
CA SER A 20 -5.37 14.15 4.15
C SER A 20 -4.83 12.92 4.91
N THR A 21 -4.17 13.14 6.04
CA THR A 21 -3.65 12.06 6.90
C THR A 21 -4.76 11.15 7.41
N GLU A 22 -5.91 11.72 7.81
CA GLU A 22 -7.08 10.94 8.20
C GLU A 22 -7.69 10.18 7.02
N SER A 23 -7.73 10.81 5.84
CA SER A 23 -8.19 10.15 4.61
C SER A 23 -7.37 8.91 4.28
N GLU A 24 -6.06 9.03 4.31
CA GLU A 24 -5.16 7.93 4.04
C GLU A 24 -5.27 6.82 5.08
N LEU A 25 -5.45 7.16 6.35
CA LEU A 25 -5.63 6.16 7.39
C LEU A 25 -6.97 5.41 7.24
N VAL A 26 -8.03 6.11 6.84
CA VAL A 26 -9.31 5.46 6.48
C VAL A 26 -9.11 4.51 5.29
N SER A 27 -8.32 4.92 4.29
CA SER A 27 -7.96 4.05 3.16
C SER A 27 -7.27 2.76 3.61
N ILE A 28 -6.30 2.88 4.50
CA ILE A 28 -5.59 1.72 5.05
C ILE A 28 -6.59 0.80 5.77
N ALA A 29 -7.46 1.35 6.61
CA ALA A 29 -8.44 0.57 7.35
C ALA A 29 -9.44 -0.16 6.45
N ASP A 30 -9.82 0.46 5.31
CA ASP A 30 -10.73 -0.15 4.34
C ASP A 30 -10.07 -1.31 3.57
N VAL A 31 -8.77 -1.25 3.35
CA VAL A 31 -7.99 -2.29 2.64
C VAL A 31 -7.51 -3.38 3.59
N LEU A 32 -7.30 -3.06 4.87
CA LEU A 32 -6.74 -3.98 5.85
C LEU A 32 -7.48 -5.32 5.93
N GLY A 33 -8.82 -5.30 5.89
CA GLY A 33 -9.62 -6.51 5.91
C GLY A 33 -9.32 -7.44 4.74
N VAL A 34 -9.14 -6.88 3.54
CA VAL A 34 -8.81 -7.65 2.33
C VAL A 34 -7.38 -8.19 2.41
N MET A 35 -6.43 -7.40 2.92
CA MET A 35 -5.04 -7.84 3.11
C MET A 35 -4.95 -9.01 4.08
N MET A 36 -5.61 -8.90 5.24
CA MET A 36 -5.62 -9.96 6.25
C MET A 36 -6.32 -11.23 5.74
N TRP A 37 -7.45 -11.06 5.04
CA TRP A 37 -8.12 -12.18 4.41
C TRP A 37 -7.21 -12.88 3.39
N SER A 38 -6.53 -12.12 2.54
CA SER A 38 -5.60 -12.68 1.54
C SER A 38 -4.48 -13.46 2.21
N LYS A 39 -3.87 -12.92 3.29
CA LYS A 39 -2.85 -13.59 4.06
C LYS A 39 -3.36 -14.93 4.59
N TYR A 40 -4.47 -14.92 5.34
CA TYR A 40 -5.02 -16.13 5.96
C TYR A 40 -5.47 -17.15 4.92
N PHE A 41 -6.03 -16.69 3.79
CA PHE A 41 -6.40 -17.56 2.68
C PHE A 41 -5.17 -18.29 2.12
N MET A 42 -4.08 -17.58 1.90
CA MET A 42 -2.83 -18.16 1.40
C MET A 42 -2.21 -19.15 2.39
N GLU A 43 -2.20 -18.79 3.69
CA GLU A 43 -1.74 -19.67 4.75
C GLU A 43 -2.58 -20.95 4.84
N ALA A 44 -3.90 -20.84 4.70
CA ALA A 44 -4.81 -22.00 4.65
C ALA A 44 -4.57 -22.91 3.43
N GLN A 45 -4.00 -22.38 2.36
CA GLN A 45 -3.56 -23.15 1.19
C GLN A 45 -2.15 -23.77 1.37
N GLY A 46 -1.52 -23.61 2.52
CA GLY A 46 -0.19 -24.16 2.82
C GLY A 46 0.98 -23.26 2.41
N TYR A 47 0.73 -22.01 2.02
CA TYR A 47 1.81 -21.06 1.75
C TYR A 47 2.28 -20.36 3.03
N THR A 48 3.57 -20.25 3.22
CA THR A 48 4.13 -19.44 4.32
C THR A 48 4.24 -17.98 3.87
N ILE A 49 3.61 -17.08 4.60
CA ILE A 49 3.68 -15.63 4.38
C ILE A 49 4.60 -15.01 5.44
N GLU A 50 5.88 -14.87 5.09
CA GLU A 50 6.88 -14.32 6.02
C GLU A 50 6.68 -12.83 6.28
N ASN A 51 6.26 -12.07 5.25
CA ASN A 51 6.14 -10.62 5.32
C ASN A 51 4.83 -10.15 4.71
N ASN A 52 3.98 -9.55 5.51
CA ASN A 52 2.78 -8.84 5.07
C ASN A 52 3.04 -7.34 5.20
N VAL A 53 3.42 -6.68 4.11
CA VAL A 53 3.88 -5.29 4.12
C VAL A 53 2.88 -4.37 3.44
N LEU A 54 2.46 -3.35 4.17
CA LEU A 54 1.70 -2.21 3.64
C LEU A 54 2.67 -1.05 3.35
N TYR A 55 2.70 -0.60 2.12
CA TYR A 55 3.46 0.59 1.74
C TYR A 55 2.59 1.85 1.82
N GLN A 56 3.15 2.91 2.40
CA GLN A 56 2.53 4.21 2.57
C GLN A 56 3.54 5.31 2.32
N ASP A 57 3.16 6.36 1.60
CA ASP A 57 4.02 7.51 1.29
C ASP A 57 3.95 8.62 2.33
N ASN A 58 2.89 8.69 3.12
CA ASN A 58 2.72 9.69 4.17
C ASN A 58 3.29 9.21 5.51
N LYS A 59 4.40 9.81 5.92
CA LYS A 59 5.07 9.50 7.20
C LYS A 59 4.19 9.77 8.43
N SER A 60 3.33 10.80 8.37
CA SER A 60 2.42 11.10 9.47
C SER A 60 1.37 10.00 9.65
N THR A 61 0.86 9.46 8.55
CA THR A 61 -0.06 8.31 8.57
C THR A 61 0.61 7.06 9.16
N ILE A 62 1.86 6.80 8.79
CA ILE A 62 2.65 5.68 9.35
C ILE A 62 2.83 5.84 10.86
N LEU A 63 3.17 7.04 11.31
CA LEU A 63 3.36 7.32 12.74
C LEU A 63 2.05 7.12 13.52
N LEU A 64 0.92 7.57 12.97
CA LEU A 64 -0.40 7.36 13.57
C LEU A 64 -0.76 5.86 13.61
N ALA A 65 -0.52 5.11 12.55
CA ALA A 65 -0.78 3.68 12.49
C ALA A 65 0.04 2.90 13.53
N LYS A 66 1.29 3.30 13.77
CA LYS A 66 2.19 2.66 14.75
C LYS A 66 1.88 3.06 16.19
N ASN A 67 1.64 4.34 16.45
CA ASN A 67 1.49 4.87 17.81
C ASN A 67 0.04 4.80 18.32
N GLY A 68 -0.92 4.54 17.46
CA GLY A 68 -2.32 4.38 17.85
C GLY A 68 -2.89 5.59 18.61
N ARG A 69 -3.51 5.30 19.76
CA ARG A 69 -4.19 6.32 20.61
C ARG A 69 -3.32 7.49 21.04
N MET A 70 -2.05 7.27 21.25
CA MET A 70 -1.12 8.27 21.81
C MET A 70 -0.92 9.47 20.88
N SER A 71 -1.08 9.26 19.57
CA SER A 71 -0.87 10.30 18.55
C SER A 71 -2.17 10.97 18.07
N ALA A 72 -3.35 10.50 18.50
CA ALA A 72 -4.63 11.00 18.00
C ALA A 72 -5.09 12.24 18.78
N GLY A 73 -5.25 13.39 18.09
CA GLY A 73 -5.84 14.60 18.64
C GLY A 73 -7.34 14.44 19.02
N LYS A 74 -7.88 15.43 19.75
CA LYS A 74 -9.28 15.40 20.26
C LYS A 74 -10.35 15.29 19.16
N ALA A 75 -10.05 15.71 17.92
CA ALA A 75 -10.99 15.73 16.81
C ALA A 75 -11.26 14.33 16.18
N SER A 76 -10.38 13.35 16.40
CA SER A 76 -10.42 12.07 15.69
C SER A 76 -11.14 10.94 16.44
N ARG A 77 -12.09 11.26 17.32
CA ARG A 77 -12.77 10.26 18.18
C ARG A 77 -13.55 9.19 17.39
N HIS A 78 -14.17 9.54 16.28
CA HIS A 78 -14.97 8.61 15.44
C HIS A 78 -14.13 7.68 14.59
N ILE A 79 -12.85 8.03 14.34
CA ILE A 79 -11.93 7.23 13.56
C ILE A 79 -11.21 6.17 14.44
N LYS A 80 -11.24 6.35 15.75
CA LYS A 80 -10.46 5.60 16.74
C LYS A 80 -10.56 4.07 16.62
N ASN A 81 -11.74 3.52 16.39
CA ASN A 81 -11.91 2.06 16.36
C ASN A 81 -11.16 1.41 15.18
N ARG A 82 -11.10 2.08 14.03
CA ARG A 82 -10.36 1.58 12.86
C ARG A 82 -8.84 1.68 13.04
N PHE A 83 -8.37 2.73 13.73
CA PHE A 83 -6.96 2.88 14.09
C PHE A 83 -6.47 1.73 14.97
N PHE A 84 -7.27 1.31 15.92
CA PHE A 84 -6.88 0.24 16.84
C PHE A 84 -6.63 -1.06 16.09
N LEU A 85 -7.47 -1.40 15.14
CA LEU A 85 -7.29 -2.63 14.36
C LEU A 85 -5.93 -2.65 13.65
N ILE A 86 -5.51 -1.52 13.07
CA ILE A 86 -4.21 -1.42 12.40
C ILE A 86 -3.07 -1.57 13.41
N THR A 87 -3.14 -0.82 14.51
CA THR A 87 -2.13 -0.85 15.58
C THR A 87 -2.03 -2.23 16.20
N ASP A 88 -3.17 -2.90 16.45
CA ASP A 88 -3.21 -4.25 17.01
C ASP A 88 -2.55 -5.27 16.06
N LYS A 89 -2.80 -5.15 14.74
CA LYS A 89 -2.18 -6.02 13.74
C LYS A 89 -0.67 -5.82 13.61
N ILE A 90 -0.21 -4.58 13.77
CA ILE A 90 1.23 -4.27 13.84
C ILE A 90 1.83 -4.88 15.13
N ALA A 91 1.17 -4.72 16.28
CA ALA A 91 1.64 -5.26 17.55
C ALA A 91 1.66 -6.80 17.60
N GLN A 92 0.80 -7.45 16.83
CA GLN A 92 0.77 -8.91 16.66
C GLN A 92 1.76 -9.43 15.62
N ASP A 93 2.57 -8.56 15.02
CA ASP A 93 3.53 -8.89 13.95
C ASP A 93 2.88 -9.48 12.68
N GLU A 94 1.56 -9.26 12.52
CA GLU A 94 0.81 -9.73 11.36
C GLU A 94 0.85 -8.76 10.18
N LEU A 95 1.25 -7.50 10.43
CA LEU A 95 1.33 -6.43 9.45
C LEU A 95 2.53 -5.53 9.74
N THR A 96 3.31 -5.23 8.72
CA THR A 96 4.36 -4.22 8.77
C THR A 96 3.99 -3.03 7.90
N VAL A 97 4.06 -1.81 8.43
CA VAL A 97 3.84 -0.58 7.65
C VAL A 97 5.17 0.07 7.35
N GLN A 98 5.49 0.24 6.06
CA GLN A 98 6.75 0.81 5.58
C GLN A 98 6.51 2.04 4.72
N HIS A 99 7.42 3.00 4.84
CA HIS A 99 7.42 4.17 3.96
C HIS A 99 7.91 3.81 2.57
N ARG A 100 7.18 4.27 1.55
CA ARG A 100 7.60 4.19 0.16
C ARG A 100 7.40 5.54 -0.51
N GLY A 101 8.39 6.01 -1.25
CA GLY A 101 8.28 7.27 -1.99
C GLY A 101 7.15 7.24 -3.01
N THR A 102 6.51 8.38 -3.22
CA THR A 102 5.36 8.54 -4.13
C THR A 102 5.65 8.02 -5.55
N GLU A 103 6.90 8.13 -6.01
CA GLU A 103 7.35 7.63 -7.32
C GLU A 103 7.19 6.11 -7.48
N LEU A 104 7.20 5.39 -6.37
CA LEU A 104 7.10 3.92 -6.33
C LEU A 104 5.74 3.44 -5.79
N MET A 105 4.78 4.35 -5.59
CA MET A 105 3.44 4.01 -5.13
C MET A 105 2.54 3.59 -6.29
N TRP A 106 2.53 2.30 -6.58
CA TRP A 106 1.71 1.73 -7.67
C TRP A 106 0.21 2.00 -7.51
N ALA A 107 -0.28 2.15 -6.28
CA ALA A 107 -1.67 2.49 -6.00
C ALA A 107 -2.09 3.85 -6.61
N ASP A 108 -1.18 4.78 -6.79
CA ASP A 108 -1.41 6.08 -7.43
C ASP A 108 -1.90 5.96 -8.87
N GLY A 109 -1.49 4.91 -9.57
CA GLY A 109 -1.96 4.63 -10.92
C GLY A 109 -3.46 4.39 -11.04
N ASN A 110 -4.13 4.05 -9.94
CA ASN A 110 -5.59 3.90 -9.89
C ASN A 110 -6.34 5.21 -9.74
N THR A 111 -5.66 6.27 -9.32
CA THR A 111 -6.27 7.57 -8.98
C THR A 111 -5.75 8.72 -9.83
N LYS A 112 -4.61 8.53 -10.50
CA LYS A 112 -3.96 9.55 -11.33
C LYS A 112 -3.99 9.15 -12.81
N PRO A 113 -4.26 10.07 -13.74
CA PRO A 113 -4.20 9.79 -15.17
C PRO A 113 -2.74 9.63 -15.60
N LEU A 114 -2.27 8.40 -15.64
CA LEU A 114 -0.92 8.07 -16.10
C LEU A 114 -0.87 8.02 -17.63
N GLN A 115 0.20 8.55 -18.22
CA GLN A 115 0.45 8.53 -19.66
C GLN A 115 1.89 8.04 -19.96
N GLY A 116 2.11 7.61 -21.20
CA GLY A 116 3.43 7.21 -21.67
C GLY A 116 4.06 6.08 -20.87
N ASN A 117 5.32 6.24 -20.49
CA ASN A 117 6.10 5.22 -19.80
C ASN A 117 5.55 4.92 -18.38
N GLY A 118 5.02 5.92 -17.69
CA GLY A 118 4.39 5.72 -16.37
C GLY A 118 3.20 4.74 -16.43
N PHE A 119 2.36 4.86 -17.47
CA PHE A 119 1.25 3.94 -17.69
C PHE A 119 1.75 2.54 -18.08
N ARG A 120 2.76 2.43 -18.95
CA ARG A 120 3.34 1.14 -19.37
C ARG A 120 3.89 0.38 -18.15
N LEU A 121 4.65 1.08 -17.31
CA LEU A 121 5.22 0.51 -16.09
C LEU A 121 4.13 0.07 -15.10
N PHE A 122 3.15 0.92 -14.83
CA PHE A 122 2.01 0.59 -13.98
C PHE A 122 1.28 -0.66 -14.50
N ARG A 123 0.97 -0.71 -15.79
CA ARG A 123 0.33 -1.87 -16.43
C ARG A 123 1.17 -3.13 -16.27
N SER A 124 2.49 -3.05 -16.48
CA SER A 124 3.38 -4.20 -16.37
C SER A 124 3.40 -4.77 -14.94
N VAL A 125 3.42 -3.91 -13.93
CA VAL A 125 3.35 -4.32 -12.52
C VAL A 125 2.02 -4.99 -12.20
N LEU A 126 0.90 -4.40 -12.64
CA LEU A 126 -0.43 -4.98 -12.39
C LEU A 126 -0.60 -6.35 -13.06
N MET A 127 -0.14 -6.47 -14.30
CA MET A 127 -0.29 -7.69 -15.09
C MET A 127 0.79 -8.74 -14.79
N GLY A 128 1.83 -8.36 -14.05
CA GLY A 128 2.99 -9.23 -13.80
C GLY A 128 3.81 -9.55 -15.05
N ILE A 129 3.71 -8.69 -16.06
CA ILE A 129 4.45 -8.80 -17.31
C ILE A 129 5.73 -7.98 -17.17
N GLN A 130 6.85 -8.50 -17.61
CA GLN A 130 8.05 -7.67 -17.71
C GLN A 130 7.78 -6.56 -18.72
N PRO A 131 8.08 -5.29 -18.38
CA PRO A 131 7.96 -4.24 -19.37
C PRO A 131 8.93 -4.53 -20.51
N ASP A 132 8.43 -4.44 -21.74
CA ASP A 132 9.29 -4.38 -22.93
C ASP A 132 10.04 -3.05 -22.83
N TYR A 133 11.21 -3.07 -22.25
CA TYR A 133 12.09 -1.90 -22.24
C TYR A 133 12.74 -1.80 -23.61
N ASP A 134 12.32 -0.82 -24.39
CA ASP A 134 13.21 -0.27 -25.42
C ASP A 134 14.47 0.23 -24.69
N ASP A 135 15.63 -0.19 -25.15
CA ASP A 135 16.96 0.06 -24.55
C ASP A 135 17.26 1.54 -24.25
N ASP A 136 16.51 2.48 -24.83
CA ASP A 136 16.63 3.92 -24.61
C ASP A 136 16.07 4.42 -23.26
N VAL A 137 15.25 3.62 -22.56
CA VAL A 137 14.68 3.94 -21.25
C VAL A 137 15.64 3.54 -20.13
N GLU A 138 16.54 2.60 -20.38
CA GLU A 138 17.49 2.07 -19.40
C GLU A 138 18.42 3.15 -18.80
N ARG A 139 18.67 4.22 -19.55
CA ARG A 139 19.53 5.33 -19.11
C ARG A 139 18.87 6.33 -18.17
N ARG A 140 17.53 6.38 -18.09
CA ARG A 140 16.79 7.34 -17.24
C ARG A 140 16.30 6.74 -15.92
N ASP A 141 16.15 5.43 -15.84
CA ASP A 141 15.58 4.74 -14.68
C ASP A 141 16.60 3.96 -13.82
N THR A 142 17.83 4.45 -13.71
CA THR A 142 18.82 3.93 -12.74
C THR A 142 18.32 4.00 -11.30
N HIS A 143 17.26 4.76 -11.00
CA HIS A 143 16.62 4.83 -9.68
C HIS A 143 15.76 3.61 -9.37
N CYS A 144 15.12 2.99 -10.37
CA CYS A 144 14.26 1.82 -10.16
C CYS A 144 15.06 0.53 -9.90
N ARG A 145 16.28 0.42 -10.45
CA ARG A 145 17.17 -0.74 -10.24
C ARG A 145 17.83 -0.77 -8.85
N ARG A 146 17.91 0.39 -8.16
CA ARG A 146 18.46 0.46 -6.78
C ARG A 146 17.45 0.08 -5.69
N ALA A 147 16.17 0.12 -5.99
CA ALA A 147 15.17 -0.49 -5.13
C ALA A 147 15.24 -2.01 -5.37
N ASN A 148 15.96 -2.73 -4.51
CA ASN A 148 16.11 -4.19 -4.50
C ASN A 148 14.74 -4.87 -4.39
N ILE A 149 13.92 -4.78 -5.43
CA ILE A 149 12.67 -5.52 -5.55
C ILE A 149 13.04 -6.92 -6.00
N ARG A 150 13.47 -7.75 -5.05
CA ARG A 150 13.45 -9.20 -5.23
C ARG A 150 12.00 -9.63 -5.10
N TRP A 151 11.45 -10.07 -6.20
CA TRP A 151 10.14 -10.71 -6.29
C TRP A 151 10.18 -12.10 -5.66
#